data_d7471eb2e26b4afaf0f67c856c261409
#
_entry.id   d7471eb2e26b4afaf0f67c856c261409
#
_cell.length_a   1.000
_cell.length_b   1.000
_cell.length_c   1.000
_cell.angle_alpha   90.00
_cell.angle_beta   90.00
_cell.angle_gamma   90.00
#
_symmetry.space_group_name_H-M   'P 1'
#
loop_
_entity.id
_entity.type
_entity.pdbx_description
1 polymer ?
#
loop_
_entity_poly.entity_id
_entity_poly.type
_entity_poly.pdbx_seq_one_letter_code
_entity_poly.pdbx_strand_id
1 'polypeptide(L)'
;NLKQLFTKKNKDLRKRLYFTIAVLTLYIIGTGIEIPGTSEITKNLGFLELLNVMGGGALKNFSIFALGVIPYITASIVIQLLQMDIVPYFSDLSKQGHAGKQKLNQITRYLGIAFAFFQGYAMSYAFLGSSYTVINYIEVAFIMTAGTAFLLWLGDQVTQKGFGNGISLIIMAGIVASLPTTMITAFSNLVDLSTTSSIIAGGAKFLLFVIVCILVVIGVVFVEGAARRISIQYANKSTASLGKQTYMPIKINSAGVIPVIFASSLLAVPVTIAQFVDNKAFSDFVNSYINYTTPVGLILYIVLIIFFDYFYTFVQMKPEQMSKNLKDNGGYIPGIRPGKSTEDYLSKMLIKLTTAGSVFLAIIAAFPILINMLTDLPSSVSIGGTGLLIVVGVSVETYKQLESSLLSRGYNAHTGSSRRGRRR
;
A
#
# COMPACT_ATOMS: atom_id res chain seq x y z
N ASN A 1 9.25 23.87 6.37
CA ASN A 1 10.06 22.73 6.89
C ASN A 1 10.91 22.05 5.79
N LEU A 2 10.44 21.95 4.53
CA LEU A 2 11.23 21.36 3.42
C LEU A 2 12.51 22.15 3.10
N LYS A 3 12.53 23.49 3.29
CA LYS A 3 13.76 24.30 3.15
C LYS A 3 14.89 23.88 4.10
N GLN A 4 14.56 23.28 5.25
CA GLN A 4 15.54 22.78 6.22
C GLN A 4 16.29 21.53 5.72
N LEU A 5 15.72 20.75 4.80
CA LEU A 5 16.39 19.61 4.17
C LEU A 5 17.66 20.03 3.42
N PHE A 6 17.62 21.19 2.76
CA PHE A 6 18.73 21.69 1.94
C PHE A 6 19.83 22.36 2.75
N THR A 7 19.69 22.47 4.08
CA THR A 7 20.73 23.03 4.95
C THR A 7 21.93 22.07 5.04
N LYS A 8 23.17 22.61 5.12
CA LYS A 8 24.42 21.80 5.23
C LYS A 8 24.38 20.77 6.36
N LYS A 9 23.60 21.03 7.42
CA LYS A 9 23.45 20.18 8.61
C LYS A 9 22.71 18.85 8.31
N ASN A 10 21.90 18.77 7.26
CA ASN A 10 21.04 17.62 6.93
C ASN A 10 21.55 16.80 5.73
N LYS A 11 22.86 16.75 5.51
CA LYS A 11 23.51 16.03 4.40
C LYS A 11 23.11 14.54 4.33
N ASP A 12 22.93 13.90 5.48
CA ASP A 12 22.54 12.49 5.59
C ASP A 12 21.07 12.26 5.15
N LEU A 13 20.15 13.17 5.52
CA LEU A 13 18.76 13.09 5.05
C LEU A 13 18.66 13.27 3.54
N ARG A 14 19.45 14.17 2.97
CA ARG A 14 19.54 14.33 1.50
C ARG A 14 20.05 13.09 0.81
N LYS A 15 21.10 12.43 1.35
CA LYS A 15 21.60 11.18 0.80
C LYS A 15 20.52 10.10 0.76
N ARG A 16 19.74 9.97 1.84
CA ARG A 16 18.61 9.03 1.90
C ARG A 16 17.54 9.35 0.86
N LEU A 17 17.21 10.66 0.69
CA LEU A 17 16.23 11.09 -0.31
C LEU A 17 16.71 10.80 -1.73
N TYR A 18 17.95 11.17 -2.06
CA TYR A 18 18.52 10.88 -3.38
C TYR A 18 18.62 9.39 -3.65
N PHE A 19 18.96 8.60 -2.64
CA PHE A 19 18.98 7.14 -2.77
C PHE A 19 17.58 6.59 -3.08
N THR A 20 16.54 7.05 -2.37
CA THR A 20 15.16 6.64 -2.63
C THR A 20 14.74 7.01 -4.06
N ILE A 21 14.99 8.25 -4.50
CA ILE A 21 14.66 8.69 -5.87
C ILE A 21 15.42 7.86 -6.92
N ALA A 22 16.71 7.61 -6.72
CA ALA A 22 17.51 6.81 -7.65
C ALA A 22 16.98 5.38 -7.80
N VAL A 23 16.57 4.73 -6.70
CA VAL A 23 15.99 3.38 -6.74
C VAL A 23 14.63 3.38 -7.45
N LEU A 24 13.77 4.37 -7.19
CA LEU A 24 12.48 4.48 -7.87
C LEU A 24 12.65 4.75 -9.38
N THR A 25 13.64 5.56 -9.77
CA THR A 25 13.99 5.76 -11.18
C THR A 25 14.47 4.47 -11.85
N LEU A 26 15.33 3.70 -11.15
CA LEU A 26 15.80 2.40 -11.65
C LEU A 26 14.61 1.42 -11.85
N TYR A 27 13.66 1.42 -10.92
CA TYR A 27 12.43 0.63 -11.05
C TYR A 27 11.64 1.02 -12.29
N ILE A 28 11.37 2.32 -12.50
CA ILE A 28 10.61 2.80 -13.67
C ILE A 28 11.33 2.44 -14.99
N ILE A 29 12.65 2.56 -15.06
CA ILE A 29 13.40 2.13 -16.24
C ILE A 29 13.20 0.63 -16.49
N GLY A 30 13.25 -0.18 -15.45
CA GLY A 30 13.08 -1.63 -15.55
C GLY A 30 11.67 -2.08 -15.97
N THR A 31 10.61 -1.27 -15.72
CA THR A 31 9.25 -1.58 -16.21
C THR A 31 9.12 -1.47 -17.73
N GLY A 32 10.05 -0.78 -18.39
CA GLY A 32 10.13 -0.68 -19.85
C GLY A 32 11.03 -1.71 -20.51
N ILE A 33 11.70 -2.61 -19.74
CA ILE A 33 12.57 -3.65 -20.32
C ILE A 33 11.72 -4.91 -20.56
N GLU A 34 11.39 -5.17 -21.81
CA GLU A 34 10.63 -6.34 -22.21
C GLU A 34 11.44 -7.63 -22.07
N ILE A 35 10.76 -8.75 -21.83
CA ILE A 35 11.38 -10.06 -21.80
C ILE A 35 11.68 -10.49 -23.24
N PRO A 36 12.93 -10.90 -23.57
CA PRO A 36 13.28 -11.32 -24.92
C PRO A 36 12.36 -12.44 -25.45
N GLY A 37 11.87 -12.29 -26.68
CA GLY A 37 10.99 -13.27 -27.32
C GLY A 37 9.51 -13.13 -26.94
N THR A 38 9.14 -12.13 -26.18
CA THR A 38 7.74 -11.81 -25.89
C THR A 38 7.32 -10.51 -26.59
N SER A 39 6.03 -10.27 -26.69
CA SER A 39 5.43 -9.04 -27.24
C SER A 39 4.45 -8.45 -26.24
N GLU A 40 4.13 -7.18 -26.43
CA GLU A 40 3.09 -6.51 -25.62
C GLU A 40 1.79 -7.29 -25.61
N ILE A 41 1.13 -7.33 -24.47
CA ILE A 41 -0.19 -7.94 -24.32
C ILE A 41 -1.22 -7.04 -24.99
N THR A 42 -1.73 -7.45 -26.14
CA THR A 42 -2.81 -6.76 -26.87
C THR A 42 -4.20 -7.14 -26.35
N LYS A 43 -4.31 -8.24 -25.58
CA LYS A 43 -5.56 -8.69 -24.98
C LYS A 43 -5.99 -7.76 -23.86
N ASN A 44 -7.31 -7.60 -23.71
CA ASN A 44 -7.85 -6.84 -22.59
C ASN A 44 -7.52 -7.54 -21.26
N LEU A 45 -6.82 -6.87 -20.37
CA LEU A 45 -6.38 -7.42 -19.07
C LEU A 45 -7.52 -7.57 -18.06
N GLY A 46 -8.66 -6.91 -18.29
CA GLY A 46 -9.81 -6.98 -17.40
C GLY A 46 -9.44 -6.66 -15.95
N PHE A 47 -9.67 -7.60 -15.05
CA PHE A 47 -9.31 -7.46 -13.62
C PHE A 47 -7.80 -7.26 -13.39
N LEU A 48 -6.94 -7.86 -14.23
CA LEU A 48 -5.48 -7.74 -14.10
C LEU A 48 -4.97 -6.33 -14.42
N GLU A 49 -5.82 -5.45 -14.94
CA GLU A 49 -5.48 -4.05 -15.18
C GLU A 49 -5.08 -3.32 -13.88
N LEU A 50 -5.66 -3.68 -12.73
CA LEU A 50 -5.23 -3.15 -11.44
C LEU A 50 -3.75 -3.50 -11.16
N LEU A 51 -3.38 -4.76 -11.41
CA LEU A 51 -2.01 -5.22 -11.22
C LEU A 51 -1.06 -4.52 -12.20
N ASN A 52 -1.52 -4.30 -13.44
CA ASN A 52 -0.79 -3.56 -14.45
C ASN A 52 -0.55 -2.10 -14.04
N VAL A 53 -1.58 -1.40 -13.55
CA VAL A 53 -1.46 -0.02 -13.06
C VAL A 53 -0.53 0.07 -11.84
N MET A 54 -0.66 -0.85 -10.87
CA MET A 54 0.23 -0.91 -9.70
C MET A 54 1.67 -1.23 -10.08
N GLY A 55 1.88 -1.97 -11.17
CA GLY A 55 3.20 -2.28 -11.73
C GLY A 55 3.75 -1.23 -12.70
N GLY A 56 3.07 -0.10 -12.93
CA GLY A 56 3.53 0.94 -13.85
C GLY A 56 3.46 0.56 -15.33
N GLY A 57 2.52 -0.30 -15.72
CA GLY A 57 2.40 -0.82 -17.09
C GLY A 57 3.27 -2.04 -17.38
N ALA A 58 4.06 -2.48 -16.42
CA ALA A 58 5.03 -3.57 -16.55
C ALA A 58 4.40 -4.88 -17.02
N LEU A 59 3.17 -5.18 -16.60
CA LEU A 59 2.47 -6.40 -17.01
C LEU A 59 2.07 -6.34 -18.49
N LYS A 60 1.52 -5.22 -18.94
CA LYS A 60 1.12 -5.02 -20.35
C LYS A 60 2.31 -5.09 -21.29
N ASN A 61 3.44 -4.51 -20.91
CA ASN A 61 4.68 -4.53 -21.66
C ASN A 61 5.42 -5.88 -21.57
N PHE A 62 4.90 -6.83 -20.82
CA PHE A 62 5.56 -8.11 -20.54
C PHE A 62 7.03 -7.94 -20.10
N SER A 63 7.24 -6.99 -19.18
CA SER A 63 8.57 -6.62 -18.73
C SER A 63 9.13 -7.59 -17.69
N ILE A 64 10.42 -7.47 -17.41
CA ILE A 64 11.07 -8.26 -16.34
C ILE A 64 10.44 -8.02 -14.96
N PHE A 65 9.75 -6.89 -14.78
CA PHE A 65 9.01 -6.54 -13.55
C PHE A 65 7.50 -6.72 -13.67
N ALA A 66 7.03 -7.52 -14.64
CA ALA A 66 5.60 -7.71 -14.92
C ALA A 66 4.76 -8.13 -13.70
N LEU A 67 5.29 -8.99 -12.83
CA LEU A 67 4.64 -9.39 -11.58
C LEU A 67 4.76 -8.35 -10.46
N GLY A 68 5.71 -7.42 -10.56
CA GLY A 68 5.97 -6.43 -9.53
C GLY A 68 6.28 -7.06 -8.17
N VAL A 69 5.72 -6.46 -7.11
CA VAL A 69 5.86 -6.93 -5.72
C VAL A 69 4.62 -7.67 -5.20
N ILE A 70 3.62 -7.92 -6.06
CA ILE A 70 2.33 -8.51 -5.70
C ILE A 70 2.45 -9.91 -5.11
N PRO A 71 3.28 -10.83 -5.65
CA PRO A 71 3.47 -12.15 -5.05
C PRO A 71 3.95 -12.10 -3.60
N TYR A 72 4.78 -11.11 -3.29
CA TYR A 72 5.24 -10.88 -1.92
C TYR A 72 4.12 -10.35 -1.01
N ILE A 73 3.26 -9.47 -1.53
CA ILE A 73 2.11 -8.97 -0.77
C ILE A 73 1.20 -10.14 -0.38
N THR A 74 0.88 -11.01 -1.35
CA THR A 74 0.09 -12.22 -1.10
C THR A 74 0.74 -13.12 -0.05
N ALA A 75 2.05 -13.36 -0.16
CA ALA A 75 2.80 -14.12 0.85
C ALA A 75 2.76 -13.46 2.24
N SER A 76 2.87 -12.13 2.28
CA SER A 76 2.79 -11.36 3.53
C SER A 76 1.43 -11.48 4.21
N ILE A 77 0.34 -11.47 3.43
CA ILE A 77 -1.01 -11.70 3.95
C ILE A 77 -1.11 -13.09 4.58
N VAL A 78 -0.69 -14.12 3.85
CA VAL A 78 -0.73 -15.51 4.33
C VAL A 78 0.05 -15.65 5.65
N ILE A 79 1.27 -15.14 5.70
CA ILE A 79 2.10 -15.21 6.92
C ILE A 79 1.47 -14.41 8.08
N GLN A 80 0.89 -13.25 7.82
CA GLN A 80 0.22 -12.46 8.87
C GLN A 80 -1.02 -13.16 9.41
N LEU A 81 -1.81 -13.82 8.55
CA LEU A 81 -2.94 -14.65 8.99
C LEU A 81 -2.47 -15.82 9.85
N LEU A 82 -1.41 -16.51 9.42
CA LEU A 82 -0.87 -17.65 10.19
C LEU A 82 -0.29 -17.26 11.57
N GLN A 83 0.11 -16.00 11.74
CA GLN A 83 0.58 -15.46 13.03
C GLN A 83 -0.52 -15.27 14.07
N MET A 84 -1.80 -15.32 13.69
CA MET A 84 -2.95 -15.11 14.56
C MET A 84 -3.38 -16.40 15.28
N ASP A 85 -2.44 -17.04 15.98
CA ASP A 85 -2.68 -18.28 16.74
C ASP A 85 -3.28 -19.46 15.94
N ILE A 86 -3.31 -19.34 14.59
CA ILE A 86 -3.72 -20.44 13.70
C ILE A 86 -2.63 -21.52 13.70
N VAL A 87 -1.36 -21.10 13.61
CA VAL A 87 -0.21 -21.98 13.67
C VAL A 87 0.70 -21.53 14.81
N PRO A 88 0.85 -22.33 15.89
CA PRO A 88 1.62 -21.95 17.09
C PRO A 88 3.04 -21.47 16.78
N TYR A 89 3.72 -22.10 15.81
CA TYR A 89 5.06 -21.75 15.40
C TYR A 89 5.19 -20.27 14.95
N PHE A 90 4.25 -19.77 14.12
CA PHE A 90 4.27 -18.38 13.64
C PHE A 90 3.85 -17.39 14.72
N SER A 91 2.92 -17.78 15.59
CA SER A 91 2.52 -16.98 16.74
C SER A 91 3.69 -16.79 17.71
N ASP A 92 4.41 -17.86 18.05
CA ASP A 92 5.58 -17.81 18.92
C ASP A 92 6.71 -16.97 18.34
N LEU A 93 6.99 -17.09 17.03
CA LEU A 93 7.93 -16.19 16.34
C LEU A 93 7.52 -14.73 16.46
N SER A 94 6.22 -14.43 16.36
CA SER A 94 5.73 -13.03 16.48
C SER A 94 5.97 -12.44 17.87
N LYS A 95 6.02 -13.29 18.91
CA LYS A 95 6.25 -12.91 20.31
C LYS A 95 7.75 -12.77 20.66
N GLN A 96 8.67 -13.33 19.85
CA GLN A 96 10.13 -13.32 20.08
C GLN A 96 10.80 -11.97 19.76
N GLY A 97 10.05 -10.88 19.53
CA GLY A 97 10.59 -9.55 19.30
C GLY A 97 11.33 -9.42 17.95
N HIS A 98 12.52 -8.80 17.95
CA HIS A 98 13.24 -8.47 16.71
C HIS A 98 13.73 -9.70 15.94
N ALA A 99 14.26 -10.72 16.63
CA ALA A 99 14.77 -11.94 16.00
C ALA A 99 13.65 -12.76 15.34
N GLY A 100 12.49 -12.87 16.00
CA GLY A 100 11.32 -13.53 15.41
C GLY A 100 10.79 -12.80 14.18
N LYS A 101 10.72 -11.47 14.23
CA LYS A 101 10.32 -10.67 13.06
C LYS A 101 11.27 -10.84 11.87
N GLN A 102 12.57 -10.94 12.09
CA GLN A 102 13.52 -11.21 11.01
C GLN A 102 13.27 -12.57 10.34
N LYS A 103 13.03 -13.62 11.13
CA LYS A 103 12.70 -14.96 10.59
C LYS A 103 11.38 -14.94 9.81
N LEU A 104 10.35 -14.27 10.35
CA LEU A 104 9.07 -14.11 9.65
C LEU A 104 9.24 -13.41 8.30
N ASN A 105 10.03 -12.34 8.24
CA ASN A 105 10.32 -11.63 7.00
C ASN A 105 11.08 -12.52 6.00
N GLN A 106 12.01 -13.37 6.45
CA GLN A 106 12.70 -14.32 5.58
C GLN A 106 11.74 -15.36 4.99
N ILE A 107 10.88 -15.95 5.81
CA ILE A 107 9.88 -16.92 5.36
C ILE A 107 8.92 -16.27 4.36
N THR A 108 8.47 -15.05 4.64
CA THR A 108 7.61 -14.27 3.72
C THR A 108 8.28 -14.07 2.37
N ARG A 109 9.58 -13.78 2.34
CA ARG A 109 10.32 -13.62 1.07
C ARG A 109 10.41 -14.92 0.29
N TYR A 110 10.76 -16.03 0.93
CA TYR A 110 10.84 -17.33 0.25
C TYR A 110 9.49 -17.74 -0.32
N LEU A 111 8.42 -17.56 0.48
CA LEU A 111 7.07 -17.83 0.02
C LEU A 111 6.66 -16.89 -1.13
N GLY A 112 7.03 -15.61 -1.06
CA GLY A 112 6.79 -14.63 -2.12
C GLY A 112 7.51 -14.97 -3.43
N ILE A 113 8.75 -15.47 -3.37
CA ILE A 113 9.49 -15.93 -4.56
C ILE A 113 8.84 -17.19 -5.14
N ALA A 114 8.40 -18.14 -4.30
CA ALA A 114 7.65 -19.30 -4.78
C ALA A 114 6.35 -18.89 -5.48
N PHE A 115 5.57 -17.99 -4.88
CA PHE A 115 4.36 -17.46 -5.51
C PHE A 115 4.66 -16.71 -6.82
N ALA A 116 5.76 -15.97 -6.88
CA ALA A 116 6.18 -15.28 -8.10
C ALA A 116 6.44 -16.28 -9.24
N PHE A 117 7.06 -17.41 -8.96
CA PHE A 117 7.29 -18.45 -9.95
C PHE A 117 5.97 -19.04 -10.48
N PHE A 118 5.05 -19.39 -9.57
CA PHE A 118 3.75 -19.93 -9.99
C PHE A 118 2.93 -18.90 -10.76
N GLN A 119 2.87 -17.66 -10.31
CA GLN A 119 2.17 -16.58 -11.02
C GLN A 119 2.83 -16.24 -12.35
N GLY A 120 4.17 -16.23 -12.41
CA GLY A 120 4.92 -16.02 -13.65
C GLY A 120 4.66 -17.08 -14.70
N TYR A 121 4.65 -18.34 -14.28
CA TYR A 121 4.27 -19.44 -15.15
C TYR A 121 2.84 -19.29 -15.66
N ALA A 122 1.92 -18.90 -14.75
CA ALA A 122 0.54 -18.61 -15.05
C ALA A 122 0.38 -17.58 -16.15
N MET A 123 0.98 -16.45 -15.95
CA MET A 123 0.91 -15.34 -16.89
C MET A 123 1.53 -15.70 -18.24
N SER A 124 2.64 -16.41 -18.23
CA SER A 124 3.28 -16.89 -19.46
C SER A 124 2.36 -17.79 -20.26
N TYR A 125 1.73 -18.76 -19.61
CA TYR A 125 0.79 -19.68 -20.25
C TYR A 125 -0.45 -18.95 -20.80
N ALA A 126 -1.02 -18.02 -20.03
CA ALA A 126 -2.24 -17.31 -20.41
C ALA A 126 -2.06 -16.33 -21.58
N PHE A 127 -0.90 -15.69 -21.68
CA PHE A 127 -0.72 -14.56 -22.60
C PHE A 127 0.21 -14.81 -23.77
N LEU A 128 1.17 -15.73 -23.69
CA LEU A 128 2.09 -15.99 -24.80
C LEU A 128 1.52 -16.87 -25.92
N GLY A 129 0.38 -17.55 -25.66
CA GLY A 129 -0.30 -18.38 -26.67
C GLY A 129 0.35 -19.74 -26.92
N SER A 130 -0.34 -20.59 -27.71
CA SER A 130 0.00 -22.00 -27.93
C SER A 130 1.24 -22.27 -28.81
N SER A 131 1.85 -21.22 -29.36
CA SER A 131 3.07 -21.36 -30.21
C SER A 131 4.35 -21.59 -29.40
N TYR A 132 4.28 -21.41 -28.09
CA TYR A 132 5.42 -21.55 -27.19
C TYR A 132 5.45 -22.93 -26.53
N THR A 133 6.67 -23.45 -26.31
CA THR A 133 6.86 -24.73 -25.61
C THR A 133 6.83 -24.54 -24.08
N VAL A 134 6.60 -25.62 -23.36
CA VAL A 134 6.61 -25.61 -21.87
C VAL A 134 7.92 -25.03 -21.31
N ILE A 135 9.04 -25.27 -22.01
CA ILE A 135 10.35 -24.73 -21.62
C ILE A 135 10.34 -23.21 -21.67
N ASN A 136 9.78 -22.62 -22.72
CA ASN A 136 9.72 -21.16 -22.87
C ASN A 136 8.87 -20.51 -21.76
N TYR A 137 7.75 -21.14 -21.35
CA TYR A 137 6.95 -20.64 -20.22
C TYR A 137 7.73 -20.69 -18.92
N ILE A 138 8.53 -21.74 -18.70
CA ILE A 138 9.39 -21.86 -17.51
C ILE A 138 10.50 -20.79 -17.54
N GLU A 139 11.15 -20.55 -18.68
CA GLU A 139 12.17 -19.52 -18.83
C GLU A 139 11.61 -18.13 -18.50
N VAL A 140 10.46 -17.76 -19.06
CA VAL A 140 9.80 -16.49 -18.78
C VAL A 140 9.39 -16.39 -17.31
N ALA A 141 8.86 -17.48 -16.72
CA ALA A 141 8.54 -17.53 -15.30
C ALA A 141 9.77 -17.30 -14.42
N PHE A 142 10.93 -17.88 -14.76
CA PHE A 142 12.17 -17.62 -14.03
C PHE A 142 12.64 -16.17 -14.15
N ILE A 143 12.54 -15.56 -15.34
CA ILE A 143 12.92 -14.16 -15.56
C ILE A 143 12.02 -13.23 -14.72
N MET A 144 10.69 -13.43 -14.74
CA MET A 144 9.76 -12.66 -13.93
C MET A 144 9.99 -12.85 -12.43
N THR A 145 10.32 -14.08 -12.00
CA THR A 145 10.64 -14.38 -10.60
C THR A 145 11.92 -13.69 -10.17
N ALA A 146 12.95 -13.70 -11.00
CA ALA A 146 14.19 -12.96 -10.75
C ALA A 146 13.95 -11.46 -10.67
N GLY A 147 13.08 -10.91 -11.52
CA GLY A 147 12.64 -9.51 -11.46
C GLY A 147 11.95 -9.18 -10.14
N THR A 148 11.01 -10.01 -9.69
CA THR A 148 10.35 -9.85 -8.38
C THR A 148 11.35 -9.92 -7.23
N ALA A 149 12.27 -10.90 -7.23
CA ALA A 149 13.30 -11.04 -6.20
C ALA A 149 14.20 -9.79 -6.14
N PHE A 150 14.56 -9.23 -7.29
CA PHE A 150 15.33 -7.99 -7.38
C PHE A 150 14.55 -6.78 -6.84
N LEU A 151 13.25 -6.66 -7.14
CA LEU A 151 12.39 -5.61 -6.59
C LEU A 151 12.25 -5.70 -5.08
N LEU A 152 12.13 -6.90 -4.52
CA LEU A 152 12.11 -7.12 -3.08
C LEU A 152 13.42 -6.66 -2.44
N TRP A 153 14.55 -6.98 -3.05
CA TRP A 153 15.84 -6.50 -2.57
C TRP A 153 15.96 -4.98 -2.64
N LEU A 154 15.51 -4.35 -3.74
CA LEU A 154 15.46 -2.90 -3.87
C LEU A 154 14.57 -2.26 -2.81
N GLY A 155 13.38 -2.81 -2.56
CA GLY A 155 12.45 -2.36 -1.52
C GLY A 155 13.08 -2.39 -0.13
N ASP A 156 13.83 -3.44 0.18
CA ASP A 156 14.56 -3.53 1.43
C ASP A 156 15.68 -2.50 1.55
N GLN A 157 16.44 -2.27 0.47
CA GLN A 157 17.47 -1.22 0.47
C GLN A 157 16.85 0.16 0.72
N VAL A 158 15.69 0.46 0.13
CA VAL A 158 14.97 1.73 0.38
C VAL A 158 14.52 1.80 1.83
N THR A 159 13.95 0.73 2.39
CA THR A 159 13.50 0.69 3.78
C THR A 159 14.65 0.91 4.77
N GLN A 160 15.85 0.34 4.49
CA GLN A 160 17.02 0.45 5.38
C GLN A 160 17.79 1.74 5.20
N LYS A 161 18.03 2.17 3.96
CA LYS A 161 18.92 3.28 3.62
C LYS A 161 18.21 4.54 3.11
N GLY A 162 16.95 4.43 2.73
CA GLY A 162 16.11 5.49 2.22
C GLY A 162 15.15 6.06 3.25
N PHE A 163 13.97 6.48 2.77
CA PHE A 163 12.81 6.90 3.54
C PHE A 163 11.61 6.03 3.24
N GLY A 164 10.76 5.82 4.23
CA GLY A 164 9.50 5.14 4.08
C GLY A 164 9.61 3.61 3.98
N ASN A 165 8.49 2.98 3.68
CA ASN A 165 8.42 1.55 3.35
C ASN A 165 8.75 1.37 1.87
N GLY A 166 9.88 0.73 1.55
CA GLY A 166 10.37 0.61 0.18
C GLY A 166 9.40 -0.13 -0.75
N ILE A 167 8.70 -1.14 -0.26
CA ILE A 167 7.72 -1.88 -1.06
C ILE A 167 6.53 -0.97 -1.42
N SER A 168 5.99 -0.24 -0.44
CA SER A 168 4.91 0.72 -0.69
C SER A 168 5.33 1.83 -1.66
N LEU A 169 6.59 2.29 -1.57
CA LEU A 169 7.13 3.30 -2.48
C LEU A 169 7.31 2.77 -3.92
N ILE A 170 7.68 1.51 -4.09
CA ILE A 170 7.75 0.86 -5.42
C ILE A 170 6.35 0.80 -6.04
N ILE A 171 5.33 0.39 -5.28
CA ILE A 171 3.94 0.38 -5.75
C ILE A 171 3.49 1.80 -6.12
N MET A 172 3.75 2.78 -5.26
CA MET A 172 3.44 4.17 -5.53
C MET A 172 4.11 4.67 -6.82
N ALA A 173 5.38 4.36 -7.03
CA ALA A 173 6.10 4.76 -8.23
C ALA A 173 5.51 4.14 -9.50
N GLY A 174 5.09 2.86 -9.44
CA GLY A 174 4.38 2.20 -10.53
C GLY A 174 3.08 2.92 -10.89
N ILE A 175 2.26 3.20 -9.88
CA ILE A 175 0.99 3.91 -10.10
C ILE A 175 1.22 5.32 -10.67
N VAL A 176 2.20 6.06 -10.13
CA VAL A 176 2.54 7.40 -10.65
C VAL A 176 3.03 7.33 -12.10
N ALA A 177 3.79 6.30 -12.47
CA ALA A 177 4.25 6.11 -13.85
C ALA A 177 3.10 5.80 -14.81
N SER A 178 2.03 5.14 -14.37
CA SER A 178 0.84 4.82 -15.18
C SER A 178 -0.20 5.96 -15.23
N LEU A 179 -0.13 6.96 -14.35
CA LEU A 179 -1.10 8.08 -14.32
C LEU A 179 -1.21 8.85 -15.64
N PRO A 180 -0.10 9.20 -16.35
CA PRO A 180 -0.20 9.91 -17.63
C PRO A 180 -0.98 9.13 -18.68
N THR A 181 -0.73 7.82 -18.82
CA THR A 181 -1.43 6.95 -19.76
C THR A 181 -2.90 6.81 -19.40
N THR A 182 -3.21 6.68 -18.10
CA THR A 182 -4.59 6.66 -17.60
C THR A 182 -5.34 7.95 -17.91
N MET A 183 -4.72 9.11 -17.75
CA MET A 183 -5.32 10.43 -18.07
C MET A 183 -5.53 10.60 -19.57
N ILE A 184 -4.59 10.18 -20.41
CA ILE A 184 -4.73 10.20 -21.87
C ILE A 184 -5.89 9.28 -22.29
N THR A 185 -5.98 8.07 -21.75
CA THR A 185 -7.07 7.13 -22.02
C THR A 185 -8.43 7.71 -21.58
N ALA A 186 -8.50 8.34 -20.42
CA ALA A 186 -9.72 9.01 -19.96
C ALA A 186 -10.13 10.14 -20.91
N PHE A 187 -9.18 10.95 -21.33
CA PHE A 187 -9.45 12.04 -22.27
C PHE A 187 -9.95 11.51 -23.62
N SER A 188 -9.28 10.52 -24.21
CA SER A 188 -9.65 9.96 -25.51
C SER A 188 -11.02 9.26 -25.51
N ASN A 189 -11.45 8.71 -24.37
CA ASN A 189 -12.76 8.06 -24.24
C ASN A 189 -13.90 9.05 -23.93
N LEU A 190 -13.62 10.13 -23.22
CA LEU A 190 -14.63 11.12 -22.85
C LEU A 190 -14.83 12.21 -23.87
N VAL A 191 -13.79 12.55 -24.64
CA VAL A 191 -13.80 13.66 -25.61
C VAL A 191 -13.83 13.11 -27.02
N ASP A 192 -14.99 13.18 -27.65
CA ASP A 192 -15.14 12.88 -29.07
C ASP A 192 -14.84 14.17 -29.90
N LEU A 193 -13.81 14.08 -30.74
CA LEU A 193 -13.32 15.19 -31.54
C LEU A 193 -14.11 15.41 -32.88
N SER A 194 -15.19 14.65 -33.09
CA SER A 194 -15.92 14.66 -34.36
C SER A 194 -16.73 15.92 -34.59
N THR A 195 -17.31 16.53 -33.54
CA THR A 195 -18.13 17.74 -33.62
C THR A 195 -17.83 18.74 -32.51
N THR A 196 -18.03 20.03 -32.75
CA THR A 196 -17.79 21.08 -31.74
C THR A 196 -18.66 20.89 -30.48
N SER A 197 -19.89 20.43 -30.65
CA SER A 197 -20.79 20.16 -29.51
C SER A 197 -20.35 18.95 -28.68
N SER A 198 -19.82 17.90 -29.32
CA SER A 198 -19.27 16.74 -28.63
C SER A 198 -17.96 17.06 -27.90
N ILE A 199 -17.13 17.92 -28.46
CA ILE A 199 -15.89 18.43 -27.81
C ILE A 199 -16.24 19.18 -26.52
N ILE A 200 -17.22 20.08 -26.55
CA ILE A 200 -17.63 20.87 -25.39
C ILE A 200 -18.22 19.92 -24.29
N ALA A 201 -19.14 19.03 -24.68
CA ALA A 201 -19.76 18.09 -23.75
C ALA A 201 -18.74 17.09 -23.18
N GLY A 202 -17.85 16.55 -24.01
CA GLY A 202 -16.78 15.64 -23.59
C GLY A 202 -15.73 16.35 -22.72
N GLY A 203 -15.35 17.57 -23.07
CA GLY A 203 -14.47 18.39 -22.25
C GLY A 203 -15.04 18.70 -20.87
N ALA A 204 -16.35 18.99 -20.77
CA ALA A 204 -17.03 19.19 -19.50
C ALA A 204 -17.02 17.89 -18.64
N LYS A 205 -17.27 16.72 -19.25
CA LYS A 205 -17.18 15.41 -18.56
C LYS A 205 -15.77 15.12 -18.07
N PHE A 206 -14.74 15.37 -18.87
CA PHE A 206 -13.35 15.19 -18.48
C PHE A 206 -12.95 16.13 -17.34
N LEU A 207 -13.36 17.41 -17.41
CA LEU A 207 -13.12 18.38 -16.34
C LEU A 207 -13.80 17.92 -15.03
N LEU A 208 -15.04 17.45 -15.10
CA LEU A 208 -15.74 16.87 -13.93
C LEU A 208 -14.97 15.68 -13.35
N PHE A 209 -14.47 14.79 -14.20
CA PHE A 209 -13.66 13.65 -13.78
C PHE A 209 -12.40 14.11 -13.03
N VAL A 210 -11.67 15.10 -13.55
CA VAL A 210 -10.48 15.66 -12.89
C VAL A 210 -10.83 16.29 -11.53
N ILE A 211 -11.93 17.06 -11.45
CA ILE A 211 -12.40 17.64 -10.19
C ILE A 211 -12.69 16.55 -9.16
N VAL A 212 -13.34 15.48 -9.57
CA VAL A 212 -13.62 14.33 -8.70
C VAL A 212 -12.34 13.69 -8.21
N CYS A 213 -11.34 13.46 -9.07
CA CYS A 213 -10.03 12.94 -8.65
C CYS A 213 -9.37 13.85 -7.60
N ILE A 214 -9.43 15.16 -7.77
CA ILE A 214 -8.90 16.13 -6.80
C ILE A 214 -9.66 16.06 -5.47
N LEU A 215 -10.97 15.95 -5.49
CA LEU A 215 -11.78 15.81 -4.28
C LEU A 215 -11.44 14.52 -3.51
N VAL A 216 -11.24 13.41 -4.23
CA VAL A 216 -10.78 12.14 -3.62
C VAL A 216 -9.42 12.34 -2.95
N VAL A 217 -8.46 12.97 -3.63
CA VAL A 217 -7.13 13.26 -3.06
C VAL A 217 -7.24 14.09 -1.78
N ILE A 218 -8.04 15.17 -1.79
CA ILE A 218 -8.27 16.04 -0.62
C ILE A 218 -8.87 15.23 0.53
N GLY A 219 -9.89 14.41 0.25
CA GLY A 219 -10.55 13.55 1.23
C GLY A 219 -9.57 12.57 1.90
N VAL A 220 -8.73 11.91 1.08
CA VAL A 220 -7.71 10.96 1.58
C VAL A 220 -6.68 11.68 2.45
N VAL A 221 -6.14 12.82 2.01
CA VAL A 221 -5.19 13.61 2.80
C VAL A 221 -5.78 14.03 4.14
N PHE A 222 -7.05 14.44 4.14
CA PHE A 222 -7.74 14.87 5.37
C PHE A 222 -7.89 13.71 6.37
N VAL A 223 -8.35 12.54 5.94
CA VAL A 223 -8.56 11.38 6.81
C VAL A 223 -7.22 10.74 7.26
N GLU A 224 -6.24 10.62 6.36
CA GLU A 224 -4.89 10.16 6.70
C GLU A 224 -4.16 11.12 7.68
N GLY A 225 -4.52 12.41 7.62
CA GLY A 225 -4.04 13.43 8.57
C GLY A 225 -4.70 13.37 9.94
N ALA A 226 -5.92 12.85 10.00
CA ALA A 226 -6.75 12.88 11.18
C ALA A 226 -6.30 11.88 12.24
N ALA A 227 -6.09 12.34 13.47
CA ALA A 227 -5.71 11.51 14.59
C ALA A 227 -6.42 11.95 15.87
N ARG A 228 -6.91 10.99 16.64
CA ARG A 228 -7.44 11.24 17.97
C ARG A 228 -6.28 11.30 18.97
N ARG A 229 -6.20 12.38 19.74
CA ARG A 229 -5.20 12.59 20.78
C ARG A 229 -5.76 12.11 22.12
N ILE A 230 -5.11 11.10 22.73
CA ILE A 230 -5.43 10.62 24.07
C ILE A 230 -4.48 11.27 25.04
N SER A 231 -5.00 11.95 26.05
CA SER A 231 -4.18 12.54 27.11
C SER A 231 -3.57 11.44 27.99
N ILE A 232 -2.25 11.51 28.23
CA ILE A 232 -1.52 10.59 29.11
C ILE A 232 -0.81 11.42 30.18
N GLN A 233 -0.86 10.93 31.41
CA GLN A 233 -0.10 11.48 32.52
C GLN A 233 0.93 10.46 32.99
N TYR A 234 2.13 10.94 33.36
CA TYR A 234 3.20 10.13 33.89
C TYR A 234 3.46 10.51 35.34
N ALA A 235 3.52 9.52 36.23
CA ALA A 235 3.73 9.74 37.65
C ALA A 235 5.09 10.39 37.98
N ASN A 236 6.10 10.17 37.16
CA ASN A 236 7.49 10.60 37.41
C ASN A 236 7.85 11.97 36.78
N LYS A 237 6.91 12.74 36.22
CA LYS A 237 7.22 14.09 35.73
C LYS A 237 7.25 15.06 36.86
N SER A 238 8.45 15.61 37.13
CA SER A 238 8.65 16.71 38.10
C SER A 238 7.75 17.91 37.75
N THR A 239 7.29 18.62 38.78
CA THR A 239 6.40 19.79 38.74
C THR A 239 6.83 20.92 37.79
N ALA A 240 8.10 20.95 37.38
CA ALA A 240 8.64 21.95 36.44
C ALA A 240 8.15 21.78 34.97
N SER A 241 7.47 20.68 34.61
CA SER A 241 6.96 20.40 33.27
C SER A 241 5.43 20.39 33.19
N LEU A 242 4.74 20.94 34.16
CA LEU A 242 3.27 20.96 34.27
C LEU A 242 2.51 21.63 33.10
N GLY A 243 3.21 22.30 32.18
CA GLY A 243 2.59 22.99 31.04
C GLY A 243 2.44 22.15 29.75
N LYS A 244 3.09 20.98 29.62
CA LYS A 244 2.97 20.15 28.40
C LYS A 244 2.25 18.82 28.68
N GLN A 245 0.97 18.81 28.42
CA GLN A 245 0.21 17.57 28.39
C GLN A 245 0.82 16.62 27.32
N THR A 246 1.11 15.40 27.71
CA THR A 246 1.59 14.37 26.79
C THR A 246 0.38 13.67 26.15
N TYR A 247 0.37 13.59 24.83
CA TYR A 247 -0.72 12.95 24.10
C TYR A 247 -0.18 11.74 23.35
N MET A 248 -0.99 10.69 23.29
CA MET A 248 -0.81 9.59 22.38
C MET A 248 -1.74 9.78 21.19
N PRO A 249 -1.22 10.08 19.99
CA PRO A 249 -2.04 10.20 18.80
C PRO A 249 -2.37 8.81 18.25
N ILE A 250 -3.64 8.51 18.08
CA ILE A 250 -4.12 7.32 17.35
C ILE A 250 -4.78 7.82 16.08
N LYS A 251 -4.29 7.38 14.92
CA LYS A 251 -4.86 7.73 13.61
C LYS A 251 -6.26 7.14 13.46
N ILE A 252 -7.15 7.82 12.74
CA ILE A 252 -8.47 7.30 12.38
C ILE A 252 -8.30 6.10 11.46
N ASN A 253 -7.48 6.26 10.41
CA ASN A 253 -7.04 5.16 9.56
C ASN A 253 -5.64 4.71 10.02
N SER A 254 -5.58 3.75 10.95
CA SER A 254 -4.31 3.22 11.47
C SER A 254 -3.67 2.22 10.52
N ALA A 255 -4.47 1.53 9.71
CA ALA A 255 -4.01 0.56 8.72
C ALA A 255 -3.50 1.21 7.42
N GLY A 256 -3.82 2.49 7.18
CA GLY A 256 -3.44 3.20 5.96
C GLY A 256 -4.14 2.61 4.73
N VAL A 257 -3.40 2.45 3.65
CA VAL A 257 -3.91 1.91 2.37
C VAL A 257 -3.68 0.39 2.22
N ILE A 258 -3.04 -0.24 3.19
CA ILE A 258 -2.68 -1.67 3.16
C ILE A 258 -3.91 -2.57 3.00
N PRO A 259 -5.06 -2.33 3.67
CA PRO A 259 -6.27 -3.14 3.51
C PRO A 259 -6.77 -3.21 2.05
N VAL A 260 -6.68 -2.10 1.32
CA VAL A 260 -7.08 -2.03 -0.08
C VAL A 260 -6.15 -2.87 -0.97
N ILE A 261 -4.85 -2.77 -0.71
CA ILE A 261 -3.83 -3.56 -1.42
C ILE A 261 -4.03 -5.07 -1.12
N PHE A 262 -4.32 -5.42 0.12
CA PHE A 262 -4.56 -6.81 0.53
C PHE A 262 -5.82 -7.38 -0.12
N ALA A 263 -6.93 -6.65 -0.08
CA ALA A 263 -8.18 -7.07 -0.71
C ALA A 263 -8.01 -7.31 -2.22
N SER A 264 -7.35 -6.37 -2.92
CA SER A 264 -7.10 -6.52 -4.36
C SER A 264 -6.15 -7.68 -4.67
N SER A 265 -5.09 -7.88 -3.89
CA SER A 265 -4.15 -8.98 -4.08
C SER A 265 -4.80 -10.34 -3.84
N LEU A 266 -5.68 -10.44 -2.83
CA LEU A 266 -6.41 -11.68 -2.54
C LEU A 266 -7.39 -12.03 -3.67
N LEU A 267 -8.12 -11.04 -4.20
CA LEU A 267 -9.04 -11.25 -5.32
C LEU A 267 -8.31 -11.58 -6.63
N ALA A 268 -7.06 -11.15 -6.79
CA ALA A 268 -6.25 -11.47 -7.95
C ALA A 268 -5.90 -12.96 -8.06
N VAL A 269 -5.81 -13.67 -6.92
CA VAL A 269 -5.43 -15.10 -6.90
C VAL A 269 -6.44 -15.98 -7.66
N PRO A 270 -7.75 -15.97 -7.33
CA PRO A 270 -8.74 -16.76 -8.07
C PRO A 270 -8.81 -16.41 -9.56
N VAL A 271 -8.67 -15.11 -9.90
CA VAL A 271 -8.68 -14.66 -11.29
C VAL A 271 -7.47 -15.21 -12.06
N THR A 272 -6.31 -15.20 -11.43
CA THR A 272 -5.10 -15.80 -12.02
C THR A 272 -5.28 -17.31 -12.20
N ILE A 273 -5.84 -18.01 -11.21
CA ILE A 273 -6.11 -19.45 -11.32
C ILE A 273 -7.12 -19.74 -12.43
N ALA A 274 -8.15 -18.92 -12.60
CA ALA A 274 -9.16 -19.09 -13.64
C ALA A 274 -8.59 -19.02 -15.08
N GLN A 275 -7.45 -18.39 -15.26
CA GLN A 275 -6.75 -18.32 -16.55
C GLN A 275 -6.02 -19.64 -16.90
N PHE A 276 -5.73 -20.46 -15.89
CA PHE A 276 -5.08 -21.77 -16.10
C PHE A 276 -6.05 -22.91 -16.29
N VAL A 277 -7.15 -22.84 -15.54
CA VAL A 277 -8.10 -23.94 -15.49
C VAL A 277 -9.01 -23.80 -16.69
N ASP A 278 -8.84 -24.69 -17.66
CA ASP A 278 -9.65 -24.74 -18.89
C ASP A 278 -11.07 -25.27 -18.59
N ASN A 279 -11.69 -24.68 -17.54
CA ASN A 279 -13.04 -24.99 -17.08
C ASN A 279 -13.91 -23.74 -17.16
N LYS A 280 -14.78 -23.70 -18.16
CA LYS A 280 -15.71 -22.58 -18.38
C LYS A 280 -16.54 -22.26 -17.14
N ALA A 281 -17.05 -23.27 -16.43
CA ALA A 281 -17.88 -23.05 -15.23
C ALA A 281 -17.11 -22.32 -14.13
N PHE A 282 -15.84 -22.65 -13.92
CA PHE A 282 -14.99 -21.95 -12.94
C PHE A 282 -14.64 -20.54 -13.40
N SER A 283 -14.30 -20.35 -14.67
CA SER A 283 -14.02 -19.03 -15.23
C SER A 283 -15.24 -18.12 -15.18
N ASP A 284 -16.43 -18.65 -15.53
CA ASP A 284 -17.69 -17.90 -15.46
C ASP A 284 -18.05 -17.53 -14.00
N PHE A 285 -17.84 -18.45 -13.06
CA PHE A 285 -18.03 -18.17 -11.63
C PHE A 285 -17.11 -17.04 -11.14
N VAL A 286 -15.81 -17.11 -11.46
CA VAL A 286 -14.85 -16.09 -11.06
C VAL A 286 -15.20 -14.73 -11.68
N ASN A 287 -15.52 -14.70 -12.96
CA ASN A 287 -15.86 -13.46 -13.67
C ASN A 287 -17.19 -12.85 -13.17
N SER A 288 -18.16 -13.66 -12.77
CA SER A 288 -19.47 -13.18 -12.32
C SER A 288 -19.49 -12.76 -10.86
N TYR A 289 -18.73 -13.43 -9.97
CA TYR A 289 -18.84 -13.26 -8.53
C TYR A 289 -17.59 -12.66 -7.86
N ILE A 290 -16.41 -12.84 -8.43
CA ILE A 290 -15.15 -12.40 -7.82
C ILE A 290 -14.65 -11.10 -8.46
N ASN A 291 -14.94 -10.87 -9.72
CA ASN A 291 -14.53 -9.66 -10.41
C ASN A 291 -15.24 -8.43 -9.81
N TYR A 292 -14.47 -7.48 -9.27
CA TYR A 292 -15.02 -6.28 -8.62
C TYR A 292 -15.73 -5.32 -9.59
N THR A 293 -15.64 -5.53 -10.90
CA THR A 293 -16.43 -4.77 -11.90
C THR A 293 -17.90 -5.22 -11.93
N THR A 294 -18.22 -6.36 -11.30
CA THR A 294 -19.60 -6.81 -11.12
C THR A 294 -20.15 -6.32 -9.77
N PRO A 295 -21.48 -6.14 -9.64
CA PRO A 295 -22.07 -5.71 -8.37
C PRO A 295 -21.74 -6.64 -7.19
N VAL A 296 -21.74 -7.94 -7.41
CA VAL A 296 -21.44 -8.94 -6.36
C VAL A 296 -19.95 -8.90 -6.00
N GLY A 297 -19.07 -8.84 -6.98
CA GLY A 297 -17.62 -8.72 -6.74
C GLY A 297 -17.23 -7.41 -6.06
N LEU A 298 -17.94 -6.31 -6.36
CA LEU A 298 -17.75 -5.03 -5.65
C LEU A 298 -18.13 -5.14 -4.16
N ILE A 299 -19.25 -5.79 -3.84
CA ILE A 299 -19.64 -6.03 -2.45
C ILE A 299 -18.61 -6.88 -1.74
N LEU A 300 -18.14 -7.94 -2.38
CA LEU A 300 -17.06 -8.80 -1.84
C LEU A 300 -15.78 -8.00 -1.59
N TYR A 301 -15.39 -7.14 -2.52
CA TYR A 301 -14.22 -6.28 -2.39
C TYR A 301 -14.35 -5.32 -1.20
N ILE A 302 -15.50 -4.68 -1.02
CA ILE A 302 -15.80 -3.79 0.12
C ILE A 302 -15.72 -4.55 1.44
N VAL A 303 -16.33 -5.74 1.51
CA VAL A 303 -16.30 -6.59 2.71
C VAL A 303 -14.86 -6.98 3.06
N LEU A 304 -14.06 -7.33 2.07
CA LEU A 304 -12.64 -7.66 2.27
C LEU A 304 -11.83 -6.44 2.75
N ILE A 305 -12.07 -5.25 2.21
CA ILE A 305 -11.41 -4.02 2.69
C ILE A 305 -11.72 -3.79 4.17
N ILE A 306 -12.99 -3.87 4.57
CA ILE A 306 -13.42 -3.70 5.95
C ILE A 306 -12.77 -4.76 6.84
N PHE A 307 -12.82 -6.02 6.43
CA PHE A 307 -12.21 -7.13 7.16
C PHE A 307 -10.70 -6.92 7.36
N PHE A 308 -9.96 -6.59 6.30
CA PHE A 308 -8.51 -6.36 6.39
C PHE A 308 -8.15 -5.09 7.17
N ASP A 309 -9.00 -4.07 7.17
CA ASP A 309 -8.76 -2.85 7.96
C ASP A 309 -8.84 -3.15 9.46
N TYR A 310 -9.88 -3.87 9.89
CA TYR A 310 -9.95 -4.35 11.28
C TYR A 310 -8.79 -5.27 11.61
N PHE A 311 -8.58 -6.27 10.78
CA PHE A 311 -7.50 -7.24 10.95
C PHE A 311 -6.15 -6.55 11.16
N TYR A 312 -5.74 -5.70 10.21
CA TYR A 312 -4.44 -5.06 10.22
C TYR A 312 -4.29 -4.07 11.37
N THR A 313 -5.33 -3.30 11.68
CA THR A 313 -5.32 -2.36 12.81
C THR A 313 -5.04 -3.08 14.12
N PHE A 314 -5.71 -4.20 14.39
CA PHE A 314 -5.50 -4.95 15.63
C PHE A 314 -4.16 -5.68 15.69
N VAL A 315 -3.67 -6.20 14.56
CA VAL A 315 -2.33 -6.81 14.47
C VAL A 315 -1.23 -5.78 14.72
N GLN A 316 -1.39 -4.56 14.23
CA GLN A 316 -0.38 -3.50 14.34
C GLN A 316 -0.41 -2.81 15.70
N MET A 317 -1.60 -2.47 16.20
CA MET A 317 -1.75 -1.61 17.38
C MET A 317 -1.67 -2.37 18.71
N LYS A 318 -2.05 -3.65 18.76
CA LYS A 318 -1.98 -4.54 19.94
C LYS A 318 -2.33 -3.83 21.26
N PRO A 319 -3.63 -3.58 21.56
CA PRO A 319 -4.05 -2.79 22.74
C PRO A 319 -3.48 -3.29 24.07
N GLU A 320 -3.33 -4.61 24.20
CA GLU A 320 -2.71 -5.25 25.36
C GLU A 320 -1.27 -4.77 25.60
N GLN A 321 -0.44 -4.79 24.53
CA GLN A 321 0.94 -4.32 24.62
C GLN A 321 1.02 -2.82 24.88
N MET A 322 0.11 -2.03 24.30
CA MET A 322 0.03 -0.58 24.53
C MET A 322 -0.30 -0.29 26.01
N SER A 323 -1.28 -1.00 26.59
CA SER A 323 -1.66 -0.89 28.00
C SER A 323 -0.51 -1.28 28.92
N LYS A 324 0.18 -2.40 28.62
CA LYS A 324 1.34 -2.86 29.38
C LYS A 324 2.49 -1.86 29.31
N ASN A 325 2.83 -1.36 28.14
CA ASN A 325 3.89 -0.37 27.95
C ASN A 325 3.59 0.95 28.70
N LEU A 326 2.34 1.39 28.74
CA LEU A 326 1.92 2.56 29.50
C LEU A 326 2.15 2.32 30.99
N LYS A 327 1.68 1.18 31.51
CA LYS A 327 1.84 0.82 32.94
C LYS A 327 3.31 0.70 33.35
N ASP A 328 4.13 0.01 32.55
CA ASP A 328 5.55 -0.22 32.82
C ASP A 328 6.36 1.10 32.80
N ASN A 329 5.93 2.09 32.02
CA ASN A 329 6.52 3.43 31.98
C ASN A 329 5.90 4.42 32.99
N GLY A 330 5.04 3.95 33.91
CA GLY A 330 4.37 4.79 34.89
C GLY A 330 3.37 5.78 34.31
N GLY A 331 2.90 5.53 33.07
CA GLY A 331 1.89 6.32 32.38
C GLY A 331 0.48 5.79 32.64
N TYR A 332 -0.49 6.71 32.75
CA TYR A 332 -1.90 6.36 32.87
C TYR A 332 -2.79 7.36 32.11
N ILE A 333 -3.98 6.91 31.75
CA ILE A 333 -5.01 7.74 31.15
C ILE A 333 -5.86 8.32 32.29
N PRO A 334 -6.05 9.65 32.38
CA PRO A 334 -6.87 10.26 33.42
C PRO A 334 -8.27 9.64 33.50
N GLY A 335 -8.68 9.23 34.70
CA GLY A 335 -9.97 8.60 34.95
C GLY A 335 -10.06 7.10 34.65
N ILE A 336 -8.98 6.46 34.20
CA ILE A 336 -8.95 5.02 33.86
C ILE A 336 -7.86 4.33 34.65
N ARG A 337 -8.20 3.20 35.29
CA ARG A 337 -7.21 2.39 36.04
C ARG A 337 -6.18 1.75 35.09
N PRO A 338 -4.87 1.82 35.43
CA PRO A 338 -3.82 1.15 34.66
C PRO A 338 -4.05 -0.37 34.60
N GLY A 339 -3.73 -1.00 33.48
CA GLY A 339 -3.89 -2.43 33.25
C GLY A 339 -5.11 -2.75 32.39
N LYS A 340 -5.91 -3.77 32.76
CA LYS A 340 -7.00 -4.30 31.92
C LYS A 340 -8.05 -3.24 31.54
N SER A 341 -8.40 -2.35 32.45
CA SER A 341 -9.34 -1.24 32.16
C SER A 341 -8.81 -0.29 31.07
N THR A 342 -7.49 -0.06 31.05
CA THR A 342 -6.85 0.75 29.99
C THR A 342 -6.86 0.00 28.65
N GLU A 343 -6.62 -1.31 28.65
CA GLU A 343 -6.70 -2.17 27.47
C GLU A 343 -8.11 -2.18 26.87
N ASP A 344 -9.14 -2.39 27.70
CA ASP A 344 -10.55 -2.37 27.28
C ASP A 344 -10.96 -1.01 26.68
N TYR A 345 -10.49 0.08 27.29
CA TYR A 345 -10.73 1.43 26.77
C TYR A 345 -10.06 1.64 25.40
N LEU A 346 -8.78 1.27 25.27
CA LEU A 346 -8.04 1.39 24.02
C LEU A 346 -8.66 0.51 22.92
N SER A 347 -9.07 -0.73 23.25
CA SER A 347 -9.74 -1.62 22.32
C SER A 347 -11.06 -1.05 21.81
N LYS A 348 -11.91 -0.57 22.72
CA LYS A 348 -13.19 0.08 22.33
C LYS A 348 -12.97 1.33 21.47
N MET A 349 -11.93 2.11 21.77
CA MET A 349 -11.60 3.30 20.99
C MET A 349 -11.08 2.91 19.60
N LEU A 350 -10.19 1.92 19.51
CA LEU A 350 -9.69 1.41 18.23
C LEU A 350 -10.83 0.89 17.35
N ILE A 351 -11.77 0.11 17.89
CA ILE A 351 -12.95 -0.35 17.15
C ILE A 351 -13.69 0.84 16.53
N LYS A 352 -14.00 1.87 17.32
CA LYS A 352 -14.73 3.04 16.82
C LYS A 352 -13.97 3.81 15.73
N LEU A 353 -12.65 3.98 15.90
CA LEU A 353 -11.83 4.66 14.90
C LEU A 353 -11.69 3.83 13.64
N THR A 354 -11.44 2.52 13.77
CA THR A 354 -11.35 1.60 12.63
C THR A 354 -12.68 1.52 11.86
N THR A 355 -13.84 1.51 12.55
CA THR A 355 -15.13 1.55 11.86
C THR A 355 -15.26 2.79 10.97
N ALA A 356 -14.89 3.97 11.49
CA ALA A 356 -14.94 5.21 10.71
C ALA A 356 -13.92 5.18 9.54
N GLY A 357 -12.71 4.65 9.78
CA GLY A 357 -11.65 4.49 8.78
C GLY A 357 -12.05 3.51 7.68
N SER A 358 -12.58 2.33 8.04
CA SER A 358 -12.97 1.29 7.09
C SER A 358 -14.14 1.70 6.19
N VAL A 359 -15.14 2.39 6.74
CA VAL A 359 -16.23 2.95 5.93
C VAL A 359 -15.71 3.98 4.94
N PHE A 360 -14.81 4.86 5.38
CA PHE A 360 -14.19 5.83 4.50
C PHE A 360 -13.37 5.15 3.38
N LEU A 361 -12.52 4.16 3.72
CA LEU A 361 -11.75 3.40 2.73
C LEU A 361 -12.66 2.67 1.74
N ALA A 362 -13.74 2.06 2.23
CA ALA A 362 -14.72 1.37 1.40
C ALA A 362 -15.39 2.31 0.39
N ILE A 363 -15.80 3.50 0.84
CA ILE A 363 -16.41 4.51 -0.03
C ILE A 363 -15.42 4.96 -1.11
N ILE A 364 -14.18 5.30 -0.74
CA ILE A 364 -13.18 5.79 -1.70
C ILE A 364 -12.75 4.69 -2.66
N ALA A 365 -12.61 3.45 -2.21
CA ALA A 365 -12.25 2.34 -3.08
C ALA A 365 -13.39 1.94 -4.04
N ALA A 366 -14.64 2.00 -3.58
CA ALA A 366 -15.81 1.69 -4.41
C ALA A 366 -16.15 2.80 -5.41
N PHE A 367 -15.88 4.05 -5.06
CA PHE A 367 -16.31 5.22 -5.82
C PHE A 367 -15.87 5.22 -7.30
N PRO A 368 -14.58 4.96 -7.65
CA PRO A 368 -14.14 4.89 -9.04
C PRO A 368 -14.80 3.74 -9.82
N ILE A 369 -15.05 2.62 -9.14
CA ILE A 369 -15.68 1.44 -9.73
C ILE A 369 -17.16 1.73 -10.04
N LEU A 370 -17.85 2.42 -9.13
CA LEU A 370 -19.24 2.85 -9.33
C LEU A 370 -19.36 3.85 -10.49
N ILE A 371 -18.42 4.79 -10.61
CA ILE A 371 -18.39 5.72 -11.75
C ILE A 371 -18.23 4.95 -13.06
N ASN A 372 -17.34 3.95 -13.09
CA ASN A 372 -17.15 3.11 -14.28
C ASN A 372 -18.44 2.37 -14.68
N MET A 373 -19.17 1.81 -13.69
CA MET A 373 -20.43 1.13 -13.94
C MET A 373 -21.52 2.07 -14.49
N LEU A 374 -21.41 3.38 -14.21
CA LEU A 374 -22.39 4.39 -14.64
C LEU A 374 -22.02 5.11 -15.93
N THR A 375 -20.75 5.09 -16.34
CA THR A 375 -20.21 5.97 -17.40
C THR A 375 -19.57 5.25 -18.58
N ASP A 376 -19.61 3.92 -18.63
CA ASP A 376 -18.95 3.07 -19.65
C ASP A 376 -17.45 3.40 -19.89
N LEU A 377 -16.77 3.95 -18.88
CA LEU A 377 -15.35 4.24 -18.96
C LEU A 377 -14.54 2.93 -18.95
N PRO A 378 -13.37 2.88 -19.62
CA PRO A 378 -12.49 1.73 -19.54
C PRO A 378 -12.08 1.40 -18.10
N SER A 379 -11.93 0.12 -17.79
CA SER A 379 -11.52 -0.35 -16.44
C SER A 379 -10.21 0.26 -15.97
N SER A 380 -9.28 0.58 -16.88
CA SER A 380 -8.01 1.25 -16.57
C SER A 380 -8.20 2.63 -15.92
N VAL A 381 -9.22 3.37 -16.32
CA VAL A 381 -9.55 4.70 -15.75
C VAL A 381 -10.15 4.57 -14.35
N SER A 382 -11.05 3.61 -14.16
CA SER A 382 -11.64 3.28 -12.86
C SER A 382 -10.56 2.90 -11.83
N ILE A 383 -9.64 2.05 -12.25
CA ILE A 383 -8.54 1.55 -11.42
C ILE A 383 -7.55 2.67 -11.08
N GLY A 384 -7.35 3.64 -11.97
CA GLY A 384 -6.55 4.83 -11.68
C GLY A 384 -7.04 5.59 -10.43
N GLY A 385 -8.35 5.59 -10.17
CA GLY A 385 -8.93 6.20 -8.97
C GLY A 385 -8.54 5.49 -7.65
N THR A 386 -8.53 4.16 -7.62
CA THR A 386 -8.05 3.40 -6.45
C THR A 386 -6.53 3.54 -6.29
N GLY A 387 -5.80 3.62 -7.38
CA GLY A 387 -4.36 3.91 -7.39
C GLY A 387 -4.03 5.26 -6.74
N LEU A 388 -4.84 6.30 -6.99
CA LEU A 388 -4.67 7.62 -6.36
C LEU A 388 -4.73 7.54 -4.83
N LEU A 389 -5.62 6.70 -4.26
CA LEU A 389 -5.69 6.47 -2.83
C LEU A 389 -4.36 5.93 -2.28
N ILE A 390 -3.77 4.96 -2.97
CA ILE A 390 -2.48 4.37 -2.58
C ILE A 390 -1.36 5.41 -2.69
N VAL A 391 -1.29 6.15 -3.79
CA VAL A 391 -0.27 7.20 -4.00
C VAL A 391 -0.34 8.26 -2.90
N VAL A 392 -1.52 8.76 -2.59
CA VAL A 392 -1.71 9.80 -1.56
C VAL A 392 -1.38 9.25 -0.18
N GLY A 393 -1.87 8.06 0.18
CA GLY A 393 -1.64 7.45 1.48
C GLY A 393 -0.15 7.21 1.74
N VAL A 394 0.56 6.59 0.78
CA VAL A 394 2.01 6.34 0.89
C VAL A 394 2.80 7.65 0.92
N SER A 395 2.39 8.66 0.14
CA SER A 395 3.03 9.98 0.14
C SER A 395 2.90 10.68 1.50
N VAL A 396 1.70 10.68 2.08
CA VAL A 396 1.43 11.27 3.40
C VAL A 396 2.21 10.54 4.50
N GLU A 397 2.25 9.21 4.45
CA GLU A 397 3.01 8.41 5.42
C GLU A 397 4.52 8.71 5.33
N THR A 398 5.07 8.71 4.12
CA THR A 398 6.49 9.01 3.88
C THR A 398 6.84 10.44 4.29
N TYR A 399 5.96 11.40 4.01
CA TYR A 399 6.12 12.79 4.44
C TYR A 399 6.16 12.92 5.99
N LYS A 400 5.25 12.24 6.70
CA LYS A 400 5.24 12.22 8.17
C LYS A 400 6.51 11.60 8.76
N GLN A 401 7.04 10.54 8.15
CA GLN A 401 8.31 9.94 8.58
C GLN A 401 9.50 10.89 8.36
N LEU A 402 9.52 11.60 7.23
CA LEU A 402 10.52 12.62 6.95
C LEU A 402 10.45 13.77 7.95
N GLU A 403 9.26 14.30 8.24
CA GLU A 403 9.02 15.37 9.21
C GLU A 403 9.45 14.97 10.62
N SER A 404 9.07 13.77 11.07
CA SER A 404 9.50 13.21 12.36
C SER A 404 11.03 13.11 12.46
N SER A 405 11.68 12.68 11.39
CA SER A 405 13.16 12.61 11.31
C SER A 405 13.84 13.98 11.38
N LEU A 406 13.21 15.01 10.82
CA LEU A 406 13.69 16.40 10.90
C LEU A 406 13.52 16.98 12.32
N LEU A 407 12.36 16.76 12.94
CA LEU A 407 12.06 17.26 14.29
C LEU A 407 12.96 16.63 15.36
N SER A 408 13.20 15.32 15.28
CA SER A 408 14.09 14.62 16.23
C SER A 408 15.52 15.16 16.22
N ARG A 409 16.04 15.56 15.07
CA ARG A 409 17.37 16.16 14.93
C ARG A 409 17.41 17.63 15.38
N GLY A 410 16.32 18.36 15.21
CA GLY A 410 16.20 19.73 15.73
C GLY A 410 16.29 19.76 17.25
N TYR A 411 15.63 18.84 17.93
CA TYR A 411 15.65 18.72 19.39
C TYR A 411 17.03 18.35 19.93
N ASN A 412 17.73 17.39 19.33
CA ASN A 412 19.08 17.00 19.73
C ASN A 412 20.13 18.11 19.53
N ALA A 413 19.88 19.05 18.62
CA ALA A 413 20.77 20.18 18.40
C ALA A 413 20.66 21.24 19.50
N HIS A 414 19.47 21.44 20.07
CA HIS A 414 19.27 22.38 21.19
C HIS A 414 19.80 21.83 22.52
N THR A 415 19.66 20.50 22.75
CA THR A 415 20.19 19.85 23.97
C THR A 415 21.71 19.71 23.98
N GLY A 416 22.33 19.55 22.80
CA GLY A 416 23.79 19.46 22.63
C GLY A 416 24.51 20.79 22.86
N SER A 417 23.87 21.94 22.55
CA SER A 417 24.47 23.25 22.75
C SER A 417 24.46 23.66 24.23
N SER A 418 23.45 23.26 25.00
CA SER A 418 23.36 23.56 26.43
C SER A 418 24.38 22.79 27.29
N ARG A 419 24.83 21.60 26.82
CA ARG A 419 25.89 20.82 27.51
C ARG A 419 27.30 21.36 27.25
N ARG A 420 27.56 22.05 26.13
CA ARG A 420 28.86 22.69 25.84
C ARG A 420 29.03 24.01 26.58
N GLY A 421 27.95 24.73 26.94
CA GLY A 421 28.02 25.97 27.71
C GLY A 421 28.25 25.78 29.23
N ARG A 422 28.10 24.53 29.74
CA ARG A 422 28.32 24.23 31.19
C ARG A 422 29.72 23.66 31.51
N ARG A 423 30.61 23.58 30.53
CA ARG A 423 32.01 23.12 30.68
C ARG A 423 33.03 24.21 30.33
N ARG A 424 32.65 25.48 30.46
CA ARG A 424 33.59 26.62 30.50
C ARG A 424 33.38 27.40 31.78
#